data_947b287aa3975db8548109363107118b
#
_entry.id   947b287aa3975db8548109363107118b
#
_cell.length_a   1.000
_cell.length_b   1.000
_cell.length_c   1.000
_cell.angle_alpha   90.00
_cell.angle_beta   90.00
_cell.angle_gamma   90.00
#
_symmetry.space_group_name_H-M   'P 1'
#
loop_
_entity.id
_entity.type
_entity.pdbx_description
1 polymer ?
#
loop_
_entity_poly.entity_id
_entity_poly.type
_entity_poly.pdbx_seq_one_letter_code
_entity_poly.pdbx_strand_id
1 'polypeptide(L)'
;MQERMQQAVPYGAQDAVQGTGPADAPAPASGAAQERFVPLQPQCLGELMALERRIYPYPWTSGNFEDALRSGYSAWTLVSASGQILAYAVAMLAVEEAHLLNLAVDPLRQQRGYGRRMLDWIARTMREYGAQSLLLEVRPSNLEAQRLYRSYGFEQIGVRRGYYPARWGREDAIVMRVAL
;
A
#
# COMPACT_ATOMS: atom_id res chain seq x y z
N MET A 1 14.67 15.59 23.33
CA MET A 1 13.44 16.21 22.79
C MET A 1 13.19 15.56 21.46
N GLN A 2 12.40 14.47 21.45
CA GLN A 2 12.21 13.62 20.29
C GLN A 2 11.12 14.21 19.42
N GLU A 3 11.51 14.73 18.27
CA GLU A 3 10.56 15.04 17.20
C GLU A 3 9.91 13.74 16.72
N ARG A 4 8.66 13.57 17.08
CA ARG A 4 7.78 12.60 16.44
C ARG A 4 7.66 13.00 14.97
N MET A 5 8.36 12.29 14.10
CA MET A 5 8.12 12.35 12.66
C MET A 5 6.71 11.83 12.40
N GLN A 6 5.75 12.75 12.41
CA GLN A 6 4.42 12.51 11.91
C GLN A 6 4.49 12.26 10.41
N GLN A 7 4.55 11.00 10.01
CA GLN A 7 3.98 10.65 8.72
C GLN A 7 2.48 10.86 8.92
N ALA A 8 1.91 11.77 8.13
CA ALA A 8 0.54 12.20 8.29
C ALA A 8 -0.40 11.00 8.16
N VAL A 9 -0.95 10.58 9.28
CA VAL A 9 -2.19 9.82 9.29
C VAL A 9 -3.28 10.84 8.96
N PRO A 10 -4.11 10.64 7.93
CA PRO A 10 -5.18 11.59 7.64
C PRO A 10 -6.10 11.71 8.86
N TYR A 11 -6.35 12.95 9.24
CA TYR A 11 -7.23 13.32 10.33
C TYR A 11 -8.66 12.87 10.02
N GLY A 12 -9.22 12.02 10.88
CA GLY A 12 -10.65 11.73 10.91
C GLY A 12 -11.07 10.35 10.39
N ALA A 13 -10.80 9.31 11.14
CA ALA A 13 -11.56 8.07 11.09
C ALA A 13 -11.76 7.55 12.50
N GLN A 14 -12.71 8.14 13.22
CA GLN A 14 -13.37 7.49 14.34
C GLN A 14 -14.69 6.96 13.78
N ASP A 15 -14.66 5.74 13.33
CA ASP A 15 -15.72 4.74 13.27
C ASP A 15 -15.24 3.60 12.36
N ALA A 16 -14.43 2.70 12.92
CA ALA A 16 -14.02 1.50 12.22
C ALA A 16 -15.21 0.55 12.14
N VAL A 17 -15.76 0.39 10.96
CA VAL A 17 -16.65 -0.74 10.66
C VAL A 17 -15.81 -2.01 10.76
N GLN A 18 -16.10 -2.83 11.79
CA GLN A 18 -15.60 -4.20 11.88
C GLN A 18 -16.24 -5.04 10.76
N GLY A 19 -15.61 -5.05 9.60
CA GLY A 19 -15.95 -5.93 8.50
C GLY A 19 -15.16 -7.21 8.61
N THR A 20 -15.86 -8.31 8.90
CA THR A 20 -15.35 -9.67 8.65
C THR A 20 -15.02 -9.77 7.17
N GLY A 21 -13.75 -10.06 6.86
CA GLY A 21 -13.30 -10.22 5.48
C GLY A 21 -14.10 -11.30 4.73
N PRO A 22 -14.14 -11.23 3.40
CA PRO A 22 -14.86 -12.21 2.61
C PRO A 22 -14.30 -13.60 2.86
N ALA A 23 -15.20 -14.49 3.29
CA ALA A 23 -14.93 -15.91 3.45
C ALA A 23 -14.70 -16.54 2.07
N ASP A 24 -13.70 -17.42 2.01
CA ASP A 24 -13.46 -18.41 0.95
C ASP A 24 -13.28 -17.91 -0.50
N ALA A 25 -12.02 -17.62 -0.84
CA ALA A 25 -11.58 -17.91 -2.19
C ALA A 25 -11.44 -19.43 -2.35
N PRO A 26 -11.94 -20.04 -3.45
CA PRO A 26 -11.85 -21.47 -3.66
C PRO A 26 -10.38 -21.92 -3.67
N ALA A 27 -10.09 -23.01 -2.95
CA ALA A 27 -8.78 -23.63 -2.94
C ALA A 27 -8.39 -24.06 -4.36
N PRO A 28 -7.18 -23.69 -4.85
CA PRO A 28 -6.75 -24.12 -6.17
C PRO A 28 -6.44 -25.62 -6.17
N ALA A 29 -6.97 -26.30 -7.17
CA ALA A 29 -6.62 -27.68 -7.46
C ALA A 29 -5.14 -27.82 -7.83
N SER A 30 -4.49 -28.78 -7.18
CA SER A 30 -3.30 -29.54 -7.60
C SER A 30 -2.16 -28.82 -8.35
N GLY A 31 -0.99 -28.67 -7.71
CA GLY A 31 0.25 -29.18 -8.33
C GLY A 31 1.34 -28.21 -8.73
N ALA A 32 1.22 -26.90 -8.70
CA ALA A 32 2.35 -25.99 -8.79
C ALA A 32 2.21 -24.90 -7.72
N ALA A 33 3.20 -24.76 -6.88
CA ALA A 33 3.20 -23.70 -5.90
C ALA A 33 3.11 -22.33 -6.60
N GLN A 34 1.93 -21.71 -6.56
CA GLN A 34 1.64 -20.45 -7.26
C GLN A 34 1.82 -19.25 -6.33
N GLU A 35 2.15 -18.10 -6.95
CA GLU A 35 2.10 -16.82 -6.26
C GLU A 35 0.67 -16.51 -5.81
N ARG A 36 0.51 -16.03 -4.58
CA ARG A 36 -0.80 -15.75 -3.99
C ARG A 36 -0.81 -14.46 -3.20
N PHE A 37 -1.96 -13.81 -3.19
CA PHE A 37 -2.23 -12.70 -2.27
C PHE A 37 -2.64 -13.27 -0.91
N VAL A 38 -2.02 -12.77 0.16
CA VAL A 38 -2.35 -13.11 1.53
C VAL A 38 -2.45 -11.84 2.38
N PRO A 39 -3.35 -11.78 3.36
CA PRO A 39 -3.38 -10.67 4.30
C PRO A 39 -2.02 -10.55 5.01
N LEU A 40 -1.56 -9.31 5.20
CA LEU A 40 -0.34 -9.06 5.97
C LEU A 40 -0.55 -9.49 7.42
N GLN A 41 0.32 -10.36 7.91
CA GLN A 41 0.28 -10.86 9.26
C GLN A 41 1.39 -10.24 10.11
N PRO A 42 1.18 -10.00 11.43
CA PRO A 42 2.20 -9.43 12.32
C PRO A 42 3.53 -10.20 12.31
N GLN A 43 3.51 -11.52 12.18
CA GLN A 43 4.71 -12.35 12.12
C GLN A 43 5.57 -12.11 10.88
N CYS A 44 5.01 -11.52 9.81
CA CYS A 44 5.74 -11.19 8.59
C CYS A 44 6.45 -9.83 8.66
N LEU A 45 6.23 -9.03 9.72
CA LEU A 45 6.76 -7.66 9.82
C LEU A 45 8.29 -7.61 9.77
N GLY A 46 8.98 -8.62 10.29
CA GLY A 46 10.44 -8.68 10.22
C GLY A 46 10.97 -8.71 8.78
N GLU A 47 10.39 -9.58 7.93
CA GLU A 47 10.72 -9.68 6.51
C GLU A 47 10.28 -8.41 5.76
N LEU A 48 9.08 -7.91 6.05
CA LEU A 48 8.56 -6.69 5.45
C LEU A 48 9.46 -5.48 5.73
N MET A 49 9.92 -5.32 6.98
CA MET A 49 10.84 -4.25 7.37
C MET A 49 12.21 -4.35 6.70
N ALA A 50 12.70 -5.58 6.45
CA ALA A 50 13.91 -5.78 5.68
C ALA A 50 13.73 -5.35 4.21
N LEU A 51 12.54 -5.58 3.65
CA LEU A 51 12.17 -5.14 2.31
C LEU A 51 12.04 -3.60 2.23
N GLU A 52 11.31 -2.99 3.18
CA GLU A 52 11.11 -1.54 3.29
C GLU A 52 12.43 -0.77 3.27
N ARG A 53 13.40 -1.19 4.10
CA ARG A 53 14.73 -0.56 4.19
C ARG A 53 15.56 -0.67 2.92
N ARG A 54 15.28 -1.64 2.03
CA ARG A 54 15.93 -1.75 0.72
C ARG A 54 15.31 -0.84 -0.35
N ILE A 55 14.05 -0.45 -0.16
CA ILE A 55 13.28 0.30 -1.16
C ILE A 55 13.32 1.79 -0.87
N TYR A 56 13.11 2.18 0.40
CA TYR A 56 12.88 3.57 0.77
C TYR A 56 13.99 4.16 1.61
N PRO A 57 14.47 5.38 1.27
CA PRO A 57 15.39 6.14 2.13
C PRO A 57 14.76 6.50 3.49
N TYR A 58 13.44 6.64 3.52
CA TYR A 58 12.64 6.94 4.71
C TYR A 58 11.52 5.89 4.82
N PRO A 59 11.86 4.68 5.28
CA PRO A 59 10.92 3.57 5.33
C PRO A 59 9.86 3.77 6.42
N TRP A 60 8.71 3.15 6.26
CA TRP A 60 7.79 2.96 7.37
C TRP A 60 8.48 2.18 8.49
N THR A 61 8.09 2.46 9.72
CA THR A 61 8.55 1.70 10.90
C THR A 61 7.63 0.50 11.15
N SER A 62 8.07 -0.47 11.97
CA SER A 62 7.18 -1.55 12.40
C SER A 62 5.92 -1.00 13.08
N GLY A 63 6.07 0.07 13.88
CA GLY A 63 4.95 0.75 14.52
C GLY A 63 3.90 1.27 13.53
N ASN A 64 4.31 1.80 12.35
CA ASN A 64 3.35 2.23 11.33
C ASN A 64 2.51 1.05 10.80
N PHE A 65 3.14 -0.09 10.57
CA PHE A 65 2.43 -1.30 10.12
C PHE A 65 1.55 -1.89 11.22
N GLU A 66 2.03 -1.94 12.46
CA GLU A 66 1.27 -2.41 13.61
C GLU A 66 0.04 -1.52 13.85
N ASP A 67 0.18 -0.21 13.74
CA ASP A 67 -0.92 0.74 13.86
C ASP A 67 -1.94 0.56 12.73
N ALA A 68 -1.47 0.37 11.49
CA ALA A 68 -2.34 0.10 10.34
C ALA A 68 -3.14 -1.19 10.54
N LEU A 69 -2.49 -2.28 10.97
CA LEU A 69 -3.16 -3.55 11.25
C LEU A 69 -4.17 -3.43 12.40
N ARG A 70 -3.79 -2.74 13.48
CA ARG A 70 -4.68 -2.51 14.65
C ARG A 70 -5.88 -1.66 14.30
N SER A 71 -5.70 -0.70 13.38
CA SER A 71 -6.77 0.17 12.87
C SER A 71 -7.67 -0.53 11.84
N GLY A 72 -7.44 -1.80 11.52
CA GLY A 72 -8.24 -2.54 10.56
C GLY A 72 -8.02 -2.13 9.10
N TYR A 73 -6.86 -1.52 8.78
CA TYR A 73 -6.55 -1.18 7.40
C TYR A 73 -6.37 -2.44 6.54
N SER A 74 -6.71 -2.33 5.28
CA SER A 74 -6.53 -3.40 4.29
C SER A 74 -5.06 -3.52 3.93
N ALA A 75 -4.38 -4.50 4.50
CA ALA A 75 -2.95 -4.74 4.31
C ALA A 75 -2.74 -6.12 3.67
N TRP A 76 -2.04 -6.17 2.54
CA TRP A 76 -1.88 -7.38 1.72
C TRP A 76 -0.44 -7.56 1.28
N THR A 77 -0.02 -8.81 1.19
CA THR A 77 1.24 -9.23 0.56
C THR A 77 0.97 -10.15 -0.62
N LEU A 78 1.75 -10.01 -1.67
CA LEU A 78 1.86 -11.00 -2.74
C LEU A 78 3.10 -11.84 -2.45
N VAL A 79 2.90 -13.13 -2.22
CA VAL A 79 3.98 -14.06 -1.89
C VAL A 79 4.25 -15.03 -3.02
N SER A 80 5.53 -15.41 -3.16
CA SER A 80 5.95 -16.46 -4.10
C SER A 80 5.47 -17.83 -3.65
N ALA A 81 5.69 -18.81 -4.49
CA ALA A 81 5.50 -20.23 -4.18
C ALA A 81 6.28 -20.70 -2.94
N SER A 82 7.45 -20.13 -2.69
CA SER A 82 8.29 -20.41 -1.51
C SER A 82 7.92 -19.59 -0.28
N GLY A 83 6.90 -18.72 -0.36
CA GLY A 83 6.45 -17.86 0.74
C GLY A 83 7.17 -16.52 0.86
N GLN A 84 8.12 -16.20 -0.02
CA GLN A 84 8.82 -14.90 0.01
C GLN A 84 7.90 -13.75 -0.41
N ILE A 85 7.98 -12.61 0.26
CA ILE A 85 7.24 -11.40 -0.11
C ILE A 85 7.80 -10.81 -1.39
N LEU A 86 6.98 -10.74 -2.44
CA LEU A 86 7.30 -10.14 -3.74
C LEU A 86 6.85 -8.68 -3.82
N ALA A 87 5.72 -8.38 -3.20
CA ALA A 87 5.13 -7.04 -3.13
C ALA A 87 4.18 -6.97 -1.94
N TYR A 88 3.88 -5.76 -1.49
CA TYR A 88 2.85 -5.51 -0.49
C TYR A 88 2.16 -4.18 -0.72
N ALA A 89 0.99 -4.01 -0.14
CA ALA A 89 0.28 -2.75 -0.09
C ALA A 89 -0.53 -2.61 1.18
N VAL A 90 -0.71 -1.36 1.61
CA VAL A 90 -1.58 -0.97 2.72
C VAL A 90 -2.52 0.11 2.21
N ALA A 91 -3.82 -0.10 2.40
CA ALA A 91 -4.86 0.87 2.07
C ALA A 91 -5.84 1.02 3.23
N MET A 92 -6.39 2.20 3.40
CA MET A 92 -7.50 2.44 4.31
C MET A 92 -8.74 2.85 3.52
N LEU A 93 -9.92 2.56 4.07
CA LEU A 93 -11.21 3.02 3.56
C LEU A 93 -11.75 4.11 4.48
N ALA A 94 -12.16 5.24 3.91
CA ALA A 94 -12.82 6.32 4.61
C ALA A 94 -14.12 6.65 3.86
N VAL A 95 -15.23 6.15 4.36
CA VAL A 95 -16.55 6.24 3.72
C VAL A 95 -16.52 5.59 2.32
N GLU A 96 -16.61 6.36 1.25
CA GLU A 96 -16.61 5.87 -0.16
C GLU A 96 -15.27 6.09 -0.87
N GLU A 97 -14.25 6.57 -0.16
CA GLU A 97 -12.93 6.85 -0.70
C GLU A 97 -11.87 5.97 -0.04
N ALA A 98 -11.15 5.19 -0.83
CA ALA A 98 -10.01 4.45 -0.36
C ALA A 98 -8.72 5.24 -0.53
N HIS A 99 -7.76 5.06 0.38
CA HIS A 99 -6.45 5.69 0.34
C HIS A 99 -5.35 4.62 0.33
N LEU A 100 -4.58 4.57 -0.73
CA LEU A 100 -3.39 3.72 -0.81
C LEU A 100 -2.24 4.42 -0.06
N LEU A 101 -1.91 3.90 1.12
CA LEU A 101 -0.94 4.49 2.03
C LEU A 101 0.50 4.04 1.75
N ASN A 102 0.66 2.80 1.32
CA ASN A 102 1.95 2.24 0.94
C ASN A 102 1.76 1.16 -0.13
N LEU A 103 2.65 1.12 -1.11
CA LEU A 103 2.76 0.06 -2.10
C LEU A 103 4.22 -0.11 -2.47
N ALA A 104 4.73 -1.34 -2.36
CA ALA A 104 6.10 -1.62 -2.72
C ALA A 104 6.26 -2.99 -3.38
N VAL A 105 7.27 -3.10 -4.22
CA VAL A 105 7.69 -4.32 -4.91
C VAL A 105 9.15 -4.57 -4.60
N ASP A 106 9.51 -5.82 -4.27
CA ASP A 106 10.91 -6.21 -4.07
C ASP A 106 11.77 -5.69 -5.23
N PRO A 107 12.87 -4.94 -4.98
CA PRO A 107 13.75 -4.41 -6.02
C PRO A 107 14.20 -5.44 -7.05
N LEU A 108 14.42 -6.68 -6.62
CA LEU A 108 14.79 -7.79 -7.52
C LEU A 108 13.64 -8.28 -8.41
N ARG A 109 12.43 -7.80 -8.17
CA ARG A 109 11.18 -8.21 -8.85
C ARG A 109 10.48 -7.06 -9.54
N GLN A 110 11.00 -5.83 -9.46
CA GLN A 110 10.45 -4.68 -10.16
C GLN A 110 10.43 -4.88 -11.69
N GLN A 111 9.61 -4.07 -12.38
CA GLN A 111 9.41 -4.09 -13.84
C GLN A 111 8.92 -5.44 -14.40
N ARG A 112 8.31 -6.29 -13.55
CA ARG A 112 7.70 -7.58 -13.92
C ARG A 112 6.18 -7.59 -13.75
N GLY A 113 5.56 -6.42 -13.63
CA GLY A 113 4.11 -6.29 -13.48
C GLY A 113 3.57 -6.45 -12.06
N TYR A 114 4.40 -6.74 -11.06
CA TYR A 114 3.93 -6.95 -9.67
C TYR A 114 3.24 -5.73 -9.06
N GLY A 115 3.72 -4.53 -9.34
CA GLY A 115 3.06 -3.29 -8.90
C GLY A 115 1.66 -3.14 -9.47
N ARG A 116 1.47 -3.46 -10.76
CA ARG A 116 0.16 -3.45 -11.41
C ARG A 116 -0.78 -4.47 -10.78
N ARG A 117 -0.31 -5.70 -10.59
CA ARG A 117 -1.09 -6.77 -9.94
C ARG A 117 -1.51 -6.40 -8.52
N MET A 118 -0.63 -5.73 -7.76
CA MET A 118 -0.96 -5.27 -6.41
C MET A 118 -2.02 -4.15 -6.44
N LEU A 119 -1.93 -3.21 -7.40
CA LEU A 119 -2.97 -2.20 -7.60
C LEU A 119 -4.31 -2.82 -7.98
N ASP A 120 -4.32 -3.79 -8.90
CA ASP A 120 -5.54 -4.51 -9.31
C ASP A 120 -6.19 -5.21 -8.10
N TRP A 121 -5.37 -5.82 -7.24
CA TRP A 121 -5.86 -6.47 -6.02
C TRP A 121 -6.48 -5.47 -5.05
N ILE A 122 -5.76 -4.40 -4.72
CA ILE A 122 -6.24 -3.36 -3.79
C ILE A 122 -7.47 -2.66 -4.35
N ALA A 123 -7.48 -2.26 -5.62
CA ALA A 123 -8.62 -1.59 -6.24
C ALA A 123 -9.89 -2.46 -6.20
N ARG A 124 -9.75 -3.77 -6.50
CA ARG A 124 -10.86 -4.71 -6.37
C ARG A 124 -11.33 -4.84 -4.93
N THR A 125 -10.42 -5.07 -3.99
CA THR A 125 -10.74 -5.21 -2.58
C THR A 125 -11.44 -3.97 -2.02
N MET A 126 -10.94 -2.77 -2.37
CA MET A 126 -11.55 -1.52 -1.91
C MET A 126 -12.95 -1.31 -2.53
N ARG A 127 -13.12 -1.68 -3.81
CA ARG A 127 -14.45 -1.64 -4.46
C ARG A 127 -15.44 -2.59 -3.77
N GLU A 128 -15.01 -3.78 -3.41
CA GLU A 128 -15.84 -4.76 -2.67
C GLU A 128 -16.26 -4.23 -1.29
N TYR A 129 -15.44 -3.36 -0.69
CA TYR A 129 -15.78 -2.63 0.55
C TYR A 129 -16.56 -1.34 0.34
N GLY A 130 -16.97 -1.02 -0.89
CA GLY A 130 -17.83 0.12 -1.22
C GLY A 130 -17.08 1.39 -1.60
N ALA A 131 -15.76 1.35 -1.79
CA ALA A 131 -15.03 2.52 -2.28
C ALA A 131 -15.41 2.81 -3.74
N GLN A 132 -15.64 4.09 -4.03
CA GLN A 132 -15.90 4.61 -5.37
C GLN A 132 -14.64 5.21 -6.02
N SER A 133 -13.63 5.50 -5.23
CA SER A 133 -12.35 6.04 -5.69
C SER A 133 -11.19 5.56 -4.84
N LEU A 134 -10.00 5.56 -5.45
CA LEU A 134 -8.73 5.27 -4.78
C LEU A 134 -7.80 6.47 -4.94
N LEU A 135 -7.35 7.01 -3.80
CA LEU A 135 -6.37 8.08 -3.71
C LEU A 135 -5.00 7.55 -3.34
N LEU A 136 -3.98 8.30 -3.69
CA LEU A 136 -2.60 8.11 -3.22
C LEU A 136 -1.80 9.40 -3.24
N GLU A 137 -0.73 9.42 -2.47
CA GLU A 137 0.35 10.39 -2.59
C GLU A 137 1.61 9.73 -3.17
N VAL A 138 2.28 10.43 -4.07
CA VAL A 138 3.53 9.97 -4.65
C VAL A 138 4.56 11.09 -4.72
N ARG A 139 5.83 10.77 -4.44
CA ARG A 139 6.95 11.74 -4.57
C ARG A 139 7.12 12.17 -6.02
N PRO A 140 7.33 13.46 -6.32
CA PRO A 140 7.75 13.91 -7.63
C PRO A 140 9.02 13.21 -8.14
N SER A 141 9.93 12.86 -7.23
CA SER A 141 11.17 12.14 -7.56
C SER A 141 10.94 10.66 -7.93
N ASN A 142 9.79 10.04 -7.54
CA ASN A 142 9.49 8.64 -7.86
C ASN A 142 8.80 8.51 -9.23
N LEU A 143 9.58 8.65 -10.30
CA LEU A 143 9.08 8.62 -11.68
C LEU A 143 8.50 7.25 -12.08
N GLU A 144 9.02 6.17 -11.53
CA GLU A 144 8.53 4.82 -11.84
C GLU A 144 7.12 4.59 -11.28
N ALA A 145 6.90 4.95 -10.01
CA ALA A 145 5.57 4.87 -9.42
C ALA A 145 4.57 5.78 -10.14
N GLN A 146 4.97 7.00 -10.51
CA GLN A 146 4.10 7.90 -11.29
C GLN A 146 3.71 7.31 -12.65
N ARG A 147 4.65 6.64 -13.36
CA ARG A 147 4.34 5.95 -14.62
C ARG A 147 3.34 4.82 -14.40
N LEU A 148 3.55 4.02 -13.36
CA LEU A 148 2.64 2.94 -12.98
C LEU A 148 1.23 3.51 -12.72
N TYR A 149 1.10 4.52 -11.87
CA TYR A 149 -0.19 5.10 -11.50
C TYR A 149 -0.90 5.73 -12.69
N ARG A 150 -0.20 6.53 -13.51
CA ARG A 150 -0.78 7.09 -14.74
C ARG A 150 -1.22 6.00 -15.73
N SER A 151 -0.43 4.95 -15.92
CA SER A 151 -0.79 3.82 -16.79
C SER A 151 -1.97 3.02 -16.25
N TYR A 152 -2.23 3.11 -14.94
CA TYR A 152 -3.39 2.52 -14.29
C TYR A 152 -4.67 3.34 -14.51
N GLY A 153 -4.54 4.62 -14.79
CA GLY A 153 -5.65 5.56 -14.95
C GLY A 153 -5.75 6.60 -13.83
N PHE A 154 -4.77 6.68 -12.93
CA PHE A 154 -4.74 7.73 -11.93
C PHE A 154 -4.48 9.09 -12.57
N GLU A 155 -5.26 10.08 -12.18
CA GLU A 155 -5.11 11.48 -12.54
C GLU A 155 -4.59 12.30 -11.35
N GLN A 156 -3.76 13.28 -11.63
CA GLN A 156 -3.32 14.21 -10.60
C GLN A 156 -4.44 15.17 -10.24
N ILE A 157 -4.78 15.25 -8.96
CA ILE A 157 -5.84 16.13 -8.43
C ILE A 157 -5.30 17.24 -7.53
N GLY A 158 -4.03 17.18 -7.14
CA GLY A 158 -3.45 18.19 -6.27
C GLY A 158 -1.98 17.96 -5.96
N VAL A 159 -1.45 18.83 -5.09
CA VAL A 159 -0.10 18.75 -4.53
C VAL A 159 -0.15 19.10 -3.06
N ARG A 160 0.47 18.29 -2.21
CA ARG A 160 0.71 18.61 -0.80
C ARG A 160 2.14 19.11 -0.64
N ARG A 161 2.31 20.37 -0.31
CA ARG A 161 3.63 21.00 -0.18
C ARG A 161 4.37 20.49 1.05
N GLY A 162 5.67 20.23 0.90
CA GLY A 162 6.55 19.83 1.98
C GLY A 162 6.09 18.56 2.71
N TYR A 163 5.49 17.60 2.02
CA TYR A 163 4.86 16.43 2.62
C TYR A 163 5.87 15.37 3.07
N TYR A 164 6.81 15.02 2.21
CA TYR A 164 7.78 13.97 2.47
C TYR A 164 9.08 14.50 3.07
N PRO A 165 9.73 13.76 4.00
CA PRO A 165 11.11 14.07 4.37
C PRO A 165 12.03 13.88 3.18
N ALA A 166 13.03 14.75 3.02
CA ALA A 166 14.05 14.65 2.00
C ALA A 166 15.44 14.89 2.60
N ARG A 167 16.51 14.56 1.86
CA ARG A 167 17.89 14.75 2.34
C ARG A 167 18.17 16.21 2.75
N TRP A 168 17.57 17.15 2.03
CA TRP A 168 17.64 18.58 2.28
C TRP A 168 16.23 19.13 2.35
N GLY A 169 15.72 19.34 3.57
CA GLY A 169 14.37 19.87 3.77
C GLY A 169 13.26 18.85 3.55
N ARG A 170 12.28 19.21 2.73
CA ARG A 170 11.10 18.38 2.47
C ARG A 170 10.78 18.39 0.96
N GLU A 171 10.20 17.31 0.48
CA GLU A 171 9.68 17.14 -0.87
C GLU A 171 8.15 17.19 -0.86
N ASP A 172 7.55 17.76 -1.91
CA ASP A 172 6.10 17.76 -2.08
C ASP A 172 5.57 16.34 -2.34
N ALA A 173 4.27 16.18 -2.26
CA ALA A 173 3.59 15.00 -2.75
C ALA A 173 2.63 15.38 -3.88
N ILE A 174 2.67 14.64 -4.97
CA ILE A 174 1.63 14.64 -5.99
C ILE A 174 0.46 13.81 -5.44
N VAL A 175 -0.74 14.39 -5.37
CA VAL A 175 -1.96 13.66 -4.99
C VAL A 175 -2.63 13.19 -6.26
N MET A 176 -2.90 11.89 -6.33
CA MET A 176 -3.54 11.28 -7.51
C MET A 176 -4.78 10.49 -7.10
N ARG A 177 -5.77 10.39 -8.00
CA ARG A 177 -7.01 9.66 -7.80
C ARG A 177 -7.39 8.90 -9.06
N VAL A 178 -8.03 7.74 -8.86
CA VAL A 178 -8.72 6.98 -9.90
C VAL A 178 -10.12 6.60 -9.41
N ALA A 179 -11.12 6.59 -10.28
CA ALA A 179 -12.42 6.00 -10.00
C ALA A 179 -12.32 4.46 -9.95
N LEU A 180 -13.06 3.82 -9.03
CA LEU A 180 -13.09 2.37 -8.85
C LEU A 180 -14.36 1.74 -9.45
#